data_d4d5aa4169394874e9cc0f8dd7943251
#
_entry.id   d4d5aa4169394874e9cc0f8dd7943251
#
_cell.length_a   1.000
_cell.length_b   1.000
_cell.length_c   1.000
_cell.angle_alpha   90.00
_cell.angle_beta   90.00
_cell.angle_gamma   90.00
#
_symmetry.space_group_name_H-M   'P 1'
#
loop_
_entity.id
_entity.type
_entity.pdbx_description
1 polymer ?
#
loop_
_entity_poly.entity_id
_entity_poly.type
_entity_poly.pdbx_seq_one_letter_code
_entity_poly.pdbx_strand_id
1 'polypeptide(L)'
;MGPGPEGVSLRDPRPPSCPPAIVKCPRCGAPDDKVVDSRSSAEGTVIRRRRECLECHMRFTTYERIEESPLRVVKKSGERVRFDRDKILAGMLRACEKLPVAVPDIEDAAARVEARCQGEFDREVESAIIGSAVMEELRNLHQVAYVRFASVYREFRDVAQFMSELQSILETQAALDAADESHNEGAARGPAQDEGRA
;
A
#
# COMPACT_ATOMS: atom_id res chain seq x y z
N MET A 1 59.07 14.42 -9.14
CA MET A 1 58.25 14.89 -8.03
C MET A 1 57.10 15.69 -8.61
N GLY A 2 55.95 15.07 -8.82
CA GLY A 2 54.74 15.74 -9.32
C GLY A 2 53.74 15.83 -8.17
N PRO A 3 52.93 16.90 -8.08
CA PRO A 3 51.94 17.06 -7.02
C PRO A 3 50.76 16.08 -7.26
N GLY A 4 50.34 15.46 -6.16
CA GLY A 4 49.20 14.54 -6.14
C GLY A 4 47.86 15.29 -6.29
N PRO A 5 46.79 14.59 -6.68
CA PRO A 5 45.49 15.21 -6.89
C PRO A 5 44.83 15.61 -5.56
N GLU A 6 44.51 16.91 -5.48
CA GLU A 6 43.73 17.49 -4.40
C GLU A 6 42.32 16.91 -4.36
N GLY A 7 41.94 16.36 -3.21
CA GLY A 7 40.64 15.78 -2.94
C GLY A 7 39.54 16.86 -3.00
N VAL A 8 38.64 16.73 -3.99
CA VAL A 8 37.41 17.51 -4.06
C VAL A 8 36.46 17.00 -2.98
N SER A 9 36.34 17.76 -1.90
CA SER A 9 35.34 17.59 -0.86
C SER A 9 33.96 17.89 -1.47
N LEU A 10 33.20 16.84 -1.78
CA LEU A 10 31.78 16.95 -2.10
C LEU A 10 31.04 17.45 -0.86
N ARG A 11 30.82 18.75 -0.81
CA ARG A 11 29.87 19.34 0.17
C ARG A 11 28.48 19.00 -0.30
N ASP A 12 27.84 18.12 0.47
CA ASP A 12 26.40 17.83 0.39
C ASP A 12 25.62 19.16 0.37
N PRO A 13 24.78 19.43 -0.66
CA PRO A 13 23.91 20.61 -0.64
C PRO A 13 22.79 20.34 0.37
N ARG A 14 23.00 20.72 1.62
CA ARG A 14 21.92 20.76 2.61
C ARG A 14 20.81 21.67 2.08
N PRO A 15 19.55 21.20 2.03
CA PRO A 15 18.42 22.06 1.69
C PRO A 15 18.38 23.25 2.65
N PRO A 16 17.84 24.42 2.21
CA PRO A 16 17.79 25.63 3.01
C PRO A 16 17.18 25.31 4.37
N SER A 17 17.90 25.62 5.44
CA SER A 17 17.54 25.33 6.82
C SER A 17 16.16 25.90 7.14
N CYS A 18 15.17 25.01 7.25
CA CYS A 18 13.94 25.34 7.95
C CYS A 18 14.33 25.91 9.34
N PRO A 19 13.76 27.04 9.78
CA PRO A 19 14.06 27.57 11.10
C PRO A 19 13.78 26.46 12.13
N PRO A 20 14.61 26.28 13.16
CA PRO A 20 14.45 25.20 14.12
C PRO A 20 13.04 25.28 14.72
N ALA A 21 12.26 24.20 14.58
CA ALA A 21 10.94 24.11 15.19
C ALA A 21 11.12 24.14 16.72
N ILE A 22 10.73 25.26 17.35
CA ILE A 22 10.92 25.53 18.77
C ILE A 22 9.63 25.18 19.51
N VAL A 23 9.70 24.28 20.47
CA VAL A 23 8.60 23.98 21.39
C VAL A 23 8.69 24.95 22.56
N LYS A 24 7.71 25.86 22.68
CA LYS A 24 7.67 26.83 23.77
C LYS A 24 7.27 26.21 25.09
N CYS A 25 7.82 26.70 26.20
CA CYS A 25 7.43 26.30 27.53
C CYS A 25 5.93 26.57 27.79
N PRO A 26 5.14 25.58 28.25
CA PRO A 26 3.70 25.75 28.45
C PRO A 26 3.34 26.69 29.61
N ARG A 27 4.32 27.04 30.50
CA ARG A 27 4.11 27.92 31.65
C ARG A 27 4.46 29.39 31.36
N CYS A 28 5.65 29.65 30.78
CA CYS A 28 6.16 31.02 30.59
C CYS A 28 6.29 31.41 29.11
N GLY A 29 6.09 30.49 28.17
CA GLY A 29 6.22 30.79 26.74
C GLY A 29 7.65 30.90 26.22
N ALA A 30 8.66 30.75 27.08
CA ALA A 30 10.07 30.84 26.69
C ALA A 30 10.42 29.76 25.66
N PRO A 31 11.26 30.08 24.65
CA PRO A 31 11.63 29.13 23.59
C PRO A 31 12.76 28.19 24.03
N ASP A 32 13.51 28.51 25.06
CA ASP A 32 14.73 27.80 25.42
C ASP A 32 14.45 26.71 26.46
N ASP A 33 14.82 25.49 26.12
CA ASP A 33 14.69 24.33 26.99
C ASP A 33 15.90 23.39 26.83
N LYS A 34 16.11 22.52 27.82
CA LYS A 34 17.06 21.40 27.72
C LYS A 34 16.32 20.07 27.87
N VAL A 35 16.75 19.06 27.11
CA VAL A 35 16.27 17.70 27.24
C VAL A 35 16.97 17.03 28.42
N VAL A 36 16.19 16.59 29.41
CA VAL A 36 16.68 15.94 30.62
C VAL A 36 16.70 14.42 30.50
N ASP A 37 15.70 13.86 29.77
CA ASP A 37 15.55 12.42 29.53
C ASP A 37 14.88 12.18 28.19
N SER A 38 15.30 11.11 27.50
CA SER A 38 14.73 10.71 26.22
C SER A 38 14.58 9.20 26.19
N ARG A 39 13.38 8.72 25.89
CA ARG A 39 13.06 7.28 25.80
C ARG A 39 12.23 7.01 24.55
N SER A 40 12.59 5.96 23.81
CA SER A 40 11.77 5.44 22.73
C SER A 40 10.74 4.44 23.27
N SER A 41 9.58 4.32 22.60
CA SER A 41 8.66 3.20 22.81
C SER A 41 9.30 1.87 22.41
N ALA A 42 8.74 0.75 22.90
CA ALA A 42 9.23 -0.60 22.58
C ALA A 42 9.28 -0.87 21.07
N GLU A 43 8.40 -0.24 20.28
CA GLU A 43 8.30 -0.37 18.83
C GLU A 43 9.10 0.68 18.05
N GLY A 44 9.78 1.61 18.75
CA GLY A 44 10.58 2.67 18.11
C GLY A 44 9.79 3.77 17.38
N THR A 45 8.45 3.72 17.41
CA THR A 45 7.57 4.63 16.66
C THR A 45 7.32 5.97 17.35
N VAL A 46 7.58 6.06 18.67
CA VAL A 46 7.35 7.24 19.50
C VAL A 46 8.58 7.52 20.35
N ILE A 47 9.06 8.76 20.35
CA ILE A 47 10.11 9.24 21.26
C ILE A 47 9.45 10.16 22.29
N ARG A 48 9.56 9.79 23.56
CA ARG A 48 9.16 10.62 24.70
C ARG A 48 10.37 11.39 25.19
N ARG A 49 10.30 12.74 25.19
CA ARG A 49 11.35 13.59 25.74
C ARG A 49 10.86 14.38 26.96
N ARG A 50 11.60 14.29 28.05
CA ARG A 50 11.38 15.12 29.23
C ARG A 50 12.29 16.35 29.13
N ARG A 51 11.68 17.53 29.12
CA ARG A 51 12.34 18.82 28.93
C ARG A 51 12.24 19.67 30.20
N GLU A 52 13.22 20.55 30.40
CA GLU A 52 13.22 21.53 31.46
C GLU A 52 13.46 22.92 30.87
N CYS A 53 12.53 23.85 31.10
CA CYS A 53 12.64 25.23 30.65
C CYS A 53 13.84 25.90 31.33
N LEU A 54 14.65 26.62 30.57
CA LEU A 54 15.83 27.33 31.13
C LEU A 54 15.45 28.58 31.93
N GLU A 55 14.28 29.19 31.66
CA GLU A 55 13.81 30.39 32.35
C GLU A 55 13.09 30.08 33.66
N CYS A 56 12.03 29.27 33.62
CA CYS A 56 11.18 29.04 34.79
C CYS A 56 11.38 27.68 35.47
N HIS A 57 12.33 26.87 34.99
CA HIS A 57 12.70 25.54 35.48
C HIS A 57 11.54 24.54 35.53
N MET A 58 10.42 24.82 34.85
CA MET A 58 9.31 23.91 34.73
C MET A 58 9.72 22.72 33.87
N ARG A 59 9.41 21.51 34.35
CA ARG A 59 9.59 20.27 33.58
C ARG A 59 8.31 19.91 32.86
N PHE A 60 8.42 19.66 31.55
CA PHE A 60 7.33 19.24 30.70
C PHE A 60 7.75 18.08 29.79
N THR A 61 6.81 17.38 29.24
CA THR A 61 7.06 16.21 28.39
C THR A 61 6.54 16.50 26.99
N THR A 62 7.34 16.16 25.98
CA THR A 62 6.96 16.18 24.56
C THR A 62 7.03 14.78 23.99
N TYR A 63 6.23 14.54 22.98
CA TYR A 63 6.22 13.30 22.21
C TYR A 63 6.51 13.63 20.76
N GLU A 64 7.52 12.96 20.21
CA GLU A 64 7.73 12.91 18.77
C GLU A 64 7.16 11.60 18.26
N ARG A 65 6.27 11.66 17.31
CA ARG A 65 5.66 10.50 16.66
C ARG A 65 5.59 10.74 15.18
N ILE A 66 5.65 9.66 14.41
CA ILE A 66 5.38 9.72 12.99
C ILE A 66 3.87 10.02 12.84
N GLU A 67 3.55 11.13 12.18
CA GLU A 67 2.16 11.44 11.85
C GLU A 67 1.82 10.73 10.53
N GLU A 68 1.05 9.67 10.64
CA GLU A 68 0.46 9.01 9.47
C GLU A 68 -0.70 9.88 8.98
N SER A 69 -0.48 10.60 7.89
CA SER A 69 -1.57 11.31 7.22
C SER A 69 -2.52 10.28 6.62
N PRO A 70 -3.80 10.25 7.03
CA PRO A 70 -4.74 9.28 6.48
C PRO A 70 -4.89 9.49 4.98
N LEU A 71 -4.72 8.42 4.21
CA LEU A 71 -4.88 8.43 2.77
C LEU A 71 -6.29 8.93 2.40
N ARG A 72 -6.38 9.80 1.40
CA ARG A 72 -7.64 10.33 0.88
C ARG A 72 -7.93 9.79 -0.50
N VAL A 73 -9.19 9.55 -0.77
CA VAL A 73 -9.68 9.11 -2.09
C VAL A 73 -10.26 10.29 -2.83
N VAL A 74 -9.74 10.55 -4.03
CA VAL A 74 -10.28 11.53 -4.96
C VAL A 74 -11.33 10.84 -5.84
N LYS A 75 -12.60 11.22 -5.69
CA LYS A 75 -13.70 10.71 -6.50
C LYS A 75 -13.69 11.33 -7.90
N LYS A 76 -14.41 10.71 -8.84
CA LYS A 76 -14.62 11.28 -10.19
C LYS A 76 -15.20 12.71 -10.17
N SER A 77 -15.97 13.06 -9.13
CA SER A 77 -16.50 14.41 -8.91
C SER A 77 -15.48 15.44 -8.43
N GLY A 78 -14.24 15.04 -8.13
CA GLY A 78 -13.22 15.85 -7.49
C GLY A 78 -13.34 15.93 -5.97
N GLU A 79 -14.38 15.35 -5.37
CA GLU A 79 -14.55 15.28 -3.92
C GLU A 79 -13.46 14.42 -3.28
N ARG A 80 -12.90 14.87 -2.16
CA ARG A 80 -11.88 14.17 -1.38
C ARG A 80 -12.50 13.58 -0.12
N VAL A 81 -12.53 12.27 -0.04
CA VAL A 81 -13.03 11.53 1.13
C VAL A 81 -11.91 10.73 1.78
N ARG A 82 -12.05 10.37 3.04
CA ARG A 82 -11.10 9.49 3.71
C ARG A 82 -11.13 8.11 3.04
N PHE A 83 -9.95 7.49 2.90
CA PHE A 83 -9.85 6.08 2.52
C PHE A 83 -10.57 5.22 3.55
N ASP A 84 -11.35 4.27 3.10
CA ASP A 84 -12.22 3.45 3.93
C ASP A 84 -12.20 2.01 3.39
N ARG A 85 -11.48 1.14 4.10
CA ARG A 85 -11.35 -0.28 3.76
C ARG A 85 -12.70 -0.99 3.77
N ASP A 86 -13.61 -0.60 4.67
CA ASP A 86 -14.90 -1.28 4.80
C ASP A 86 -15.77 -1.10 3.56
N LYS A 87 -15.61 0.01 2.84
CA LYS A 87 -16.28 0.22 1.54
C LYS A 87 -15.76 -0.70 0.46
N ILE A 88 -14.45 -0.94 0.44
CA ILE A 88 -13.83 -1.89 -0.48
C ILE A 88 -14.35 -3.29 -0.19
N LEU A 89 -14.25 -3.72 1.07
CA LEU A 89 -14.72 -5.03 1.52
C LEU A 89 -16.21 -5.24 1.22
N ALA A 90 -17.06 -4.28 1.53
CA ALA A 90 -18.50 -4.35 1.24
C ALA A 90 -18.79 -4.48 -0.27
N GLY A 91 -18.02 -3.79 -1.11
CA GLY A 91 -18.09 -3.90 -2.57
C GLY A 91 -17.72 -5.29 -3.08
N MET A 92 -16.61 -5.84 -2.55
CA MET A 92 -16.13 -7.18 -2.90
C MET A 92 -17.08 -8.28 -2.42
N LEU A 93 -17.58 -8.19 -1.19
CA LEU A 93 -18.59 -9.14 -0.65
C LEU A 93 -19.84 -9.16 -1.51
N ARG A 94 -20.35 -8.00 -1.94
CA ARG A 94 -21.51 -7.90 -2.83
C ARG A 94 -21.25 -8.55 -4.19
N ALA A 95 -20.04 -8.38 -4.75
CA ALA A 95 -19.68 -9.01 -6.02
C ALA A 95 -19.57 -10.54 -5.88
N CYS A 96 -19.12 -11.04 -4.74
CA CYS A 96 -18.97 -12.46 -4.44
C CYS A 96 -20.24 -13.12 -3.89
N GLU A 97 -21.35 -12.38 -3.73
CA GLU A 97 -22.60 -12.92 -3.16
C GLU A 97 -23.09 -14.15 -3.93
N LYS A 98 -23.38 -15.25 -3.21
CA LYS A 98 -23.81 -16.55 -3.75
C LYS A 98 -22.77 -17.24 -4.67
N LEU A 99 -21.50 -16.87 -4.56
CA LEU A 99 -20.41 -17.57 -5.23
C LEU A 99 -19.64 -18.43 -4.20
N PRO A 100 -18.97 -19.50 -4.65
CA PRO A 100 -18.19 -20.38 -3.78
C PRO A 100 -16.82 -19.76 -3.42
N VAL A 101 -16.84 -18.55 -2.84
CA VAL A 101 -15.65 -17.82 -2.37
C VAL A 101 -15.75 -17.65 -0.87
N ALA A 102 -14.74 -18.08 -0.13
CA ALA A 102 -14.74 -17.97 1.31
C ALA A 102 -14.54 -16.50 1.76
N VAL A 103 -15.25 -16.09 2.82
CA VAL A 103 -15.17 -14.71 3.35
C VAL A 103 -13.75 -14.32 3.72
N PRO A 104 -12.92 -15.17 4.37
CA PRO A 104 -11.53 -14.84 4.67
C PRO A 104 -10.72 -14.49 3.42
N ASP A 105 -10.92 -15.17 2.29
CA ASP A 105 -10.20 -14.88 1.04
C ASP A 105 -10.52 -13.47 0.51
N ILE A 106 -11.79 -13.04 0.70
CA ILE A 106 -12.25 -11.70 0.31
C ILE A 106 -11.65 -10.64 1.25
N GLU A 107 -11.57 -10.94 2.54
CA GLU A 107 -10.95 -10.05 3.54
C GLU A 107 -9.46 -9.86 3.28
N ASP A 108 -8.75 -10.94 2.95
CA ASP A 108 -7.34 -10.91 2.58
C ASP A 108 -7.10 -10.13 1.28
N ALA A 109 -7.97 -10.31 0.29
CA ALA A 109 -7.90 -9.54 -0.95
C ALA A 109 -8.14 -8.03 -0.69
N ALA A 110 -9.11 -7.67 0.15
CA ALA A 110 -9.33 -6.28 0.54
C ALA A 110 -8.14 -5.70 1.31
N ALA A 111 -7.47 -6.48 2.15
CA ALA A 111 -6.26 -6.07 2.84
C ALA A 111 -5.08 -5.85 1.87
N ARG A 112 -4.93 -6.68 0.83
CA ARG A 112 -3.91 -6.46 -0.23
C ARG A 112 -4.16 -5.17 -1.01
N VAL A 113 -5.42 -4.87 -1.36
CA VAL A 113 -5.78 -3.60 -2.00
C VAL A 113 -5.42 -2.41 -1.11
N GLU A 114 -5.74 -2.47 0.19
CA GLU A 114 -5.39 -1.43 1.15
C GLU A 114 -3.87 -1.24 1.24
N ALA A 115 -3.12 -2.33 1.46
CA ALA A 115 -1.66 -2.29 1.58
C ALA A 115 -1.00 -1.71 0.32
N ARG A 116 -1.49 -2.06 -0.87
CA ARG A 116 -1.02 -1.50 -2.14
C ARG A 116 -1.28 0.00 -2.22
N CYS A 117 -2.50 0.45 -1.90
CA CYS A 117 -2.84 1.87 -1.92
C CYS A 117 -2.00 2.68 -0.92
N GLN A 118 -1.76 2.15 0.29
CA GLN A 118 -0.95 2.81 1.31
C GLN A 118 0.55 2.80 0.98
N GLY A 119 1.04 1.77 0.27
CA GLY A 119 2.43 1.67 -0.13
C GLY A 119 2.80 2.52 -1.36
N GLU A 120 1.85 2.72 -2.28
CA GLU A 120 2.09 3.46 -3.52
C GLU A 120 1.75 4.97 -3.41
N PHE A 121 0.90 5.37 -2.46
CA PHE A 121 0.39 6.74 -2.35
C PHE A 121 0.51 7.31 -0.94
N ASP A 122 1.18 8.47 -0.82
CA ASP A 122 1.42 9.13 0.48
C ASP A 122 0.18 9.86 1.04
N ARG A 123 -0.62 10.49 0.19
CA ARG A 123 -1.69 11.40 0.62
C ARG A 123 -3.02 11.20 -0.10
N GLU A 124 -3.01 11.04 -1.41
CA GLU A 124 -4.23 10.98 -2.23
C GLU A 124 -4.11 9.87 -3.26
N VAL A 125 -5.19 9.13 -3.47
CA VAL A 125 -5.33 8.11 -4.51
C VAL A 125 -6.65 8.32 -5.26
N GLU A 126 -6.65 8.19 -6.57
CA GLU A 126 -7.87 8.26 -7.36
C GLU A 126 -8.75 7.03 -7.15
N SER A 127 -10.06 7.23 -7.07
CA SER A 127 -11.01 6.12 -6.95
C SER A 127 -10.91 5.13 -8.10
N ALA A 128 -10.50 5.58 -9.30
CA ALA A 128 -10.25 4.73 -10.45
C ALA A 128 -9.12 3.72 -10.23
N ILE A 129 -8.05 4.13 -9.55
CA ILE A 129 -6.92 3.25 -9.22
C ILE A 129 -7.35 2.18 -8.22
N ILE A 130 -8.08 2.57 -7.17
CA ILE A 130 -8.63 1.61 -6.19
C ILE A 130 -9.52 0.59 -6.88
N GLY A 131 -10.41 1.05 -7.75
CA GLY A 131 -11.31 0.15 -8.48
C GLY A 131 -10.57 -0.81 -9.40
N SER A 132 -9.49 -0.37 -10.05
CA SER A 132 -8.64 -1.26 -10.85
C SER A 132 -7.94 -2.31 -9.99
N ALA A 133 -7.43 -1.93 -8.82
CA ALA A 133 -6.82 -2.88 -7.88
C ALA A 133 -7.85 -3.90 -7.35
N VAL A 134 -9.08 -3.45 -7.02
CA VAL A 134 -10.17 -4.35 -6.62
C VAL A 134 -10.54 -5.34 -7.74
N MET A 135 -10.61 -4.87 -8.98
CA MET A 135 -10.90 -5.73 -10.14
C MET A 135 -9.82 -6.78 -10.35
N GLU A 136 -8.55 -6.44 -10.17
CA GLU A 136 -7.43 -7.37 -10.26
C GLU A 136 -7.54 -8.48 -9.20
N GLU A 137 -7.81 -8.13 -7.95
CA GLU A 137 -8.02 -9.11 -6.87
C GLU A 137 -9.24 -9.99 -7.11
N LEU A 138 -10.38 -9.42 -7.55
CA LEU A 138 -11.59 -10.20 -7.85
C LEU A 138 -11.39 -11.15 -9.04
N ARG A 139 -10.57 -10.78 -10.03
CA ARG A 139 -10.23 -11.67 -11.15
C ARG A 139 -9.53 -12.93 -10.66
N ASN A 140 -8.62 -12.78 -9.69
CA ASN A 140 -7.88 -13.89 -9.10
C ASN A 140 -8.78 -14.77 -8.20
N LEU A 141 -9.78 -14.17 -7.54
CA LEU A 141 -10.71 -14.90 -6.67
C LEU A 141 -11.80 -15.65 -7.45
N HIS A 142 -12.51 -14.97 -8.34
CA HIS A 142 -13.60 -15.55 -9.10
C HIS A 142 -14.03 -14.66 -10.28
N GLN A 143 -14.03 -15.20 -11.49
CA GLN A 143 -14.36 -14.46 -12.72
C GLN A 143 -15.73 -13.79 -12.70
N VAL A 144 -16.76 -14.50 -12.20
CA VAL A 144 -18.12 -13.94 -12.11
C VAL A 144 -18.16 -12.75 -11.15
N ALA A 145 -17.40 -12.78 -10.05
CA ALA A 145 -17.29 -11.64 -9.14
C ALA A 145 -16.64 -10.44 -9.83
N TYR A 146 -15.55 -10.66 -10.57
CA TYR A 146 -14.94 -9.63 -11.41
C TYR A 146 -15.95 -8.99 -12.37
N VAL A 147 -16.67 -9.80 -13.15
CA VAL A 147 -17.67 -9.32 -14.13
C VAL A 147 -18.77 -8.49 -13.47
N ARG A 148 -19.31 -8.95 -12.33
CA ARG A 148 -20.32 -8.20 -11.56
C ARG A 148 -19.81 -6.87 -11.06
N PHE A 149 -18.59 -6.83 -10.53
CA PHE A 149 -17.99 -5.59 -10.06
C PHE A 149 -17.68 -4.64 -11.22
N ALA A 150 -17.09 -5.15 -12.31
CA ALA A 150 -16.76 -4.38 -13.49
C ALA A 150 -18.01 -3.78 -14.15
N SER A 151 -19.14 -4.49 -14.18
CA SER A 151 -20.40 -4.02 -14.77
C SER A 151 -20.95 -2.77 -14.08
N VAL A 152 -20.70 -2.60 -12.78
CA VAL A 152 -21.13 -1.41 -12.02
C VAL A 152 -20.04 -0.33 -12.05
N TYR A 153 -18.78 -0.73 -11.96
CA TYR A 153 -17.67 0.20 -11.75
C TYR A 153 -17.20 0.89 -13.03
N ARG A 154 -17.13 0.16 -14.17
CA ARG A 154 -16.63 0.67 -15.46
C ARG A 154 -17.62 1.52 -16.26
N GLU A 155 -18.89 1.61 -15.85
CA GLU A 155 -19.90 2.40 -16.56
C GLU A 155 -19.84 2.15 -18.08
N PHE A 156 -20.04 0.88 -18.50
CA PHE A 156 -20.02 0.53 -19.92
C PHE A 156 -21.02 1.36 -20.71
N ARG A 157 -20.57 1.97 -21.80
CA ARG A 157 -21.39 2.86 -22.65
C ARG A 157 -22.41 2.07 -23.47
N ASP A 158 -22.08 0.84 -23.83
CA ASP A 158 -22.91 -0.04 -24.62
C ASP A 158 -22.59 -1.52 -24.35
N VAL A 159 -23.46 -2.39 -24.89
CA VAL A 159 -23.32 -3.86 -24.78
C VAL A 159 -22.09 -4.38 -25.51
N ALA A 160 -21.66 -3.74 -26.60
CA ALA A 160 -20.51 -4.18 -27.39
C ALA A 160 -19.22 -4.05 -26.58
N GLN A 161 -19.04 -2.92 -25.85
CA GLN A 161 -17.91 -2.71 -24.96
C GLN A 161 -17.87 -3.75 -23.83
N PHE A 162 -19.04 -4.10 -23.25
CA PHE A 162 -19.15 -5.14 -22.24
C PHE A 162 -18.78 -6.52 -22.80
N MET A 163 -19.26 -6.86 -24.00
CA MET A 163 -18.92 -8.12 -24.67
C MET A 163 -17.43 -8.26 -25.00
N SER A 164 -16.80 -7.17 -25.43
CA SER A 164 -15.35 -7.14 -25.67
C SER A 164 -14.53 -7.42 -24.40
N GLU A 165 -14.96 -6.88 -23.27
CA GLU A 165 -14.32 -7.15 -21.98
C GLU A 165 -14.48 -8.61 -21.55
N LEU A 166 -15.66 -9.20 -21.74
CA LEU A 166 -15.89 -10.62 -21.48
C LEU A 166 -15.04 -11.53 -22.37
N GLN A 167 -14.91 -11.21 -23.64
CA GLN A 167 -14.03 -11.94 -24.57
C GLN A 167 -12.57 -11.93 -24.10
N SER A 168 -12.06 -10.78 -23.70
CA SER A 168 -10.68 -10.65 -23.21
C SER A 168 -10.43 -11.49 -21.95
N ILE A 169 -11.44 -11.65 -21.08
CA ILE A 169 -11.36 -12.50 -19.89
C ILE A 169 -11.27 -13.98 -20.28
N LEU A 170 -12.13 -14.41 -21.21
CA LEU A 170 -12.16 -15.80 -21.69
C LEU A 170 -10.84 -16.17 -22.39
N GLU A 171 -10.27 -15.28 -23.19
CA GLU A 171 -8.97 -15.49 -23.85
C GLU A 171 -7.82 -15.61 -22.83
N THR A 172 -7.85 -14.77 -21.79
CA THR A 172 -6.83 -14.82 -20.72
C THR A 172 -6.94 -16.13 -19.93
N GLN A 173 -8.16 -16.61 -19.64
CA GLN A 173 -8.36 -17.88 -18.95
C GLN A 173 -7.88 -19.06 -19.77
N ALA A 174 -8.27 -19.12 -21.06
CA ALA A 174 -7.82 -20.17 -21.97
C ALA A 174 -6.29 -20.25 -22.06
N ALA A 175 -5.62 -19.11 -22.03
CA ALA A 175 -4.15 -19.06 -22.03
C ALA A 175 -3.53 -19.60 -20.71
N LEU A 176 -4.17 -19.34 -19.57
CA LEU A 176 -3.70 -19.85 -18.26
C LEU A 176 -3.95 -21.35 -18.14
N ASP A 177 -5.11 -21.86 -18.58
CA ASP A 177 -5.45 -23.27 -18.56
C ASP A 177 -4.49 -24.06 -19.47
N ALA A 178 -4.14 -23.53 -20.64
CA ALA A 178 -3.17 -24.14 -21.54
C ALA A 178 -1.74 -24.16 -20.98
N ALA A 179 -1.36 -23.16 -20.17
CA ALA A 179 -0.06 -23.13 -19.50
C ALA A 179 0.04 -24.17 -18.37
N ASP A 180 -1.04 -24.40 -17.63
CA ASP A 180 -1.11 -25.41 -16.57
C ASP A 180 -1.07 -26.85 -17.11
N GLU A 181 -1.75 -27.11 -18.23
CA GLU A 181 -1.71 -28.40 -18.90
C GLU A 181 -0.30 -28.75 -19.40
N SER A 182 0.41 -27.78 -19.94
CA SER A 182 1.81 -27.95 -20.41
C SER A 182 2.81 -28.24 -19.28
N HIS A 183 2.56 -27.73 -18.08
CA HIS A 183 3.39 -28.00 -16.88
C HIS A 183 3.16 -29.42 -16.33
N ASN A 184 1.93 -29.91 -16.39
CA ASN A 184 1.56 -31.23 -15.87
C ASN A 184 2.05 -32.40 -16.77
N GLU A 185 2.14 -32.20 -18.08
CA GLU A 185 2.68 -33.22 -18.99
C GLU A 185 4.22 -33.39 -18.84
N GLY A 186 4.93 -32.34 -18.43
CA GLY A 186 6.37 -32.42 -18.15
C GLY A 186 6.76 -33.24 -16.93
N ALA A 187 5.87 -33.35 -15.94
CA ALA A 187 6.12 -34.07 -14.69
C ALA A 187 5.87 -35.59 -14.79
N ALA A 188 5.17 -36.07 -15.82
CA ALA A 188 4.80 -37.50 -16.00
C ALA A 188 5.88 -38.36 -16.67
N ARG A 189 7.00 -37.79 -17.15
CA ARG A 189 8.12 -38.53 -17.73
C ARG A 189 9.24 -38.71 -16.70
N GLY A 190 9.00 -39.53 -15.67
CA GLY A 190 10.06 -40.05 -14.80
C GLY A 190 11.04 -40.98 -15.58
N PRO A 191 12.32 -41.06 -15.17
CA PRO A 191 13.33 -41.81 -15.89
C PRO A 191 13.01 -43.32 -15.84
N ALA A 192 13.00 -43.95 -17.01
CA ALA A 192 12.93 -45.40 -17.16
C ALA A 192 14.10 -46.06 -16.40
N GLN A 193 13.75 -46.94 -15.47
CA GLN A 193 14.72 -47.78 -14.79
C GLN A 193 15.33 -48.74 -15.80
N ASP A 194 16.61 -48.53 -16.09
CA ASP A 194 17.45 -49.47 -16.83
C ASP A 194 17.84 -50.61 -15.86
N GLU A 195 17.07 -51.69 -15.90
CA GLU A 195 17.50 -52.98 -15.29
C GLU A 195 18.41 -53.68 -16.25
N GLY A 196 19.70 -53.34 -16.19
CA GLY A 196 20.81 -54.09 -16.85
C GLY A 196 21.19 -55.30 -16.10
N ARG A 197 20.84 -56.39 -16.66
CA ARG A 197 21.25 -57.81 -16.56
C ARG A 197 22.79 -57.99 -16.56
N ALA A 198 23.33 -58.68 -15.58
CA ALA A 198 24.27 -59.79 -15.69
C ALA A 198 24.81 -60.18 -14.29
#